data_f723c4c049655c701b5b8ce9598ad389
#
_entry.id   f723c4c049655c701b5b8ce9598ad389
#
_cell.length_a   1.000
_cell.length_b   1.000
_cell.length_c   1.000
_cell.angle_alpha   90.00
_cell.angle_beta   90.00
_cell.angle_gamma   90.00
#
_symmetry.space_group_name_H-M   'P 1'
#
loop_
_entity.id
_entity.type
_entity.pdbx_description
1 polymer ?
#
loop_
_entity_poly.entity_id
_entity_poly.type
_entity_poly.pdbx_seq_one_letter_code
_entity_poly.pdbx_strand_id
1 'polypeptide(L)'
;MKKTLMLSLLCANLFGFAENLNTFSAHFVQTVEDEKKSVIKYSGDIKAKRPNMAMWNYVAPVKKEIYIKDEDLVIIEPEIEQVILKKVGNTIAFFEMLKNAKKVDNDTYKAKYEKLNITIHLKNNKIDSITYLDELENHVKIQFTNQLENQKIDDKVFKAKIPADYDVVTQ
;
A
#
# COMPACT_ATOMS: atom_id res chain seq x y z
N MET A 1 21.80 28.88 -48.20
CA MET A 1 22.18 28.21 -46.97
C MET A 1 20.91 27.95 -46.16
N LYS A 2 20.39 26.70 -46.17
CA LYS A 2 19.18 26.31 -45.42
C LYS A 2 19.63 25.85 -44.04
N LYS A 3 19.25 26.58 -42.99
CA LYS A 3 19.45 26.14 -41.58
C LYS A 3 18.40 25.14 -41.24
N THR A 4 18.76 23.86 -41.12
CA THR A 4 17.90 22.79 -40.61
C THR A 4 17.85 22.93 -39.09
N LEU A 5 16.72 23.34 -38.58
CA LEU A 5 16.44 23.40 -37.14
C LEU A 5 16.17 21.96 -36.67
N MET A 6 17.12 21.37 -35.96
CA MET A 6 17.01 20.05 -35.38
C MET A 6 16.18 20.17 -34.08
N LEU A 7 14.90 19.85 -34.20
CA LEU A 7 13.97 19.78 -33.05
C LEU A 7 14.30 18.51 -32.26
N SER A 8 15.10 18.63 -31.22
CA SER A 8 15.33 17.55 -30.27
C SER A 8 14.05 17.29 -29.52
N LEU A 9 13.38 16.21 -29.89
CA LEU A 9 12.22 15.66 -29.15
C LEU A 9 12.74 15.17 -27.79
N LEU A 10 12.57 15.98 -26.76
CA LEU A 10 12.76 15.56 -25.37
C LEU A 10 11.64 14.57 -25.05
N CYS A 11 11.88 13.27 -25.28
CA CYS A 11 11.01 12.23 -24.75
C CYS A 11 11.11 12.29 -23.23
N ALA A 12 10.22 13.06 -22.60
CA ALA A 12 9.97 12.95 -21.17
C ALA A 12 9.58 11.50 -20.90
N ASN A 13 10.39 10.77 -20.13
CA ASN A 13 10.06 9.44 -19.66
C ASN A 13 8.75 9.53 -18.87
N LEU A 14 7.65 9.12 -19.50
CA LEU A 14 6.32 8.97 -18.91
C LEU A 14 6.20 7.69 -18.07
N PHE A 15 7.35 7.13 -17.63
CA PHE A 15 7.37 5.95 -16.80
C PHE A 15 6.88 6.29 -15.39
N GLY A 16 5.85 5.60 -14.93
CA GLY A 16 5.33 5.77 -13.57
C GLY A 16 6.43 5.44 -12.53
N PHE A 17 6.47 6.18 -11.43
CA PHE A 17 7.46 6.02 -10.35
C PHE A 17 7.53 4.59 -9.79
N ALA A 18 6.50 3.79 -10.00
CA ALA A 18 6.37 2.43 -9.47
C ALA A 18 6.63 1.31 -10.50
N GLU A 19 6.96 1.62 -11.75
CA GLU A 19 7.12 0.59 -12.80
C GLU A 19 8.25 -0.41 -12.47
N ASN A 20 9.34 0.09 -11.92
CA ASN A 20 10.49 -0.72 -11.54
C ASN A 20 10.45 -1.22 -10.09
N LEU A 21 9.37 -0.97 -9.36
CA LEU A 21 9.21 -1.39 -7.98
C LEU A 21 8.66 -2.82 -7.95
N ASN A 22 9.52 -3.80 -7.65
CA ASN A 22 9.16 -5.22 -7.56
C ASN A 22 8.90 -5.69 -6.13
N THR A 23 9.63 -5.12 -5.17
CA THR A 23 9.41 -5.36 -3.74
C THR A 23 9.50 -4.05 -2.97
N PHE A 24 8.73 -3.97 -1.92
CA PHE A 24 8.70 -2.82 -1.02
C PHE A 24 8.60 -3.29 0.41
N SER A 25 9.39 -2.71 1.30
CA SER A 25 9.22 -2.87 2.74
C SER A 25 9.48 -1.55 3.45
N ALA A 26 8.75 -1.28 4.52
CA ALA A 26 8.85 -0.06 5.29
C ALA A 26 8.26 -0.23 6.68
N HIS A 27 8.65 0.62 7.62
CA HIS A 27 7.81 0.94 8.77
C HIS A 27 6.73 1.90 8.36
N PHE A 28 5.55 1.79 8.95
CA PHE A 28 4.46 2.74 8.74
C PHE A 28 3.88 3.27 10.04
N VAL A 29 3.36 4.48 9.97
CA VAL A 29 2.44 5.05 10.94
C VAL A 29 1.18 5.44 10.19
N GLN A 30 0.06 4.82 10.56
CA GLN A 30 -1.26 5.14 10.04
C GLN A 30 -1.99 6.00 11.03
N THR A 31 -2.43 7.17 10.60
CA THR A 31 -3.27 8.09 11.37
C THR A 31 -4.68 8.03 10.79
N VAL A 32 -5.66 7.82 11.64
CA VAL A 32 -7.09 7.85 11.30
C VAL A 32 -7.71 8.98 12.11
N GLU A 33 -8.23 10.00 11.42
CA GLU A 33 -8.90 11.16 12.02
C GLU A 33 -10.38 11.12 11.65
N ASP A 34 -11.27 11.06 12.62
CA ASP A 34 -12.71 11.09 12.41
C ASP A 34 -13.26 12.51 12.19
N GLU A 35 -14.56 12.62 11.89
CA GLU A 35 -15.22 13.91 11.69
C GLU A 35 -15.16 14.82 12.93
N LYS A 36 -15.04 14.24 14.14
CA LYS A 36 -14.95 14.97 15.43
C LYS A 36 -13.52 15.36 15.77
N LYS A 37 -12.56 15.12 14.84
CA LYS A 37 -11.13 15.36 15.03
C LYS A 37 -10.47 14.46 16.08
N SER A 38 -11.12 13.34 16.45
CA SER A 38 -10.47 12.31 17.24
C SER A 38 -9.45 11.56 16.37
N VAL A 39 -8.27 11.33 16.91
CA VAL A 39 -7.15 10.76 16.18
C VAL A 39 -6.72 9.44 16.81
N ILE A 40 -6.69 8.38 16.00
CA ILE A 40 -6.07 7.10 16.38
C ILE A 40 -4.83 6.91 15.51
N LYS A 41 -3.74 6.46 16.13
CA LYS A 41 -2.48 6.15 15.43
C LYS A 41 -2.17 4.68 15.56
N TYR A 42 -1.98 4.03 14.44
CA TYR A 42 -1.48 2.66 14.34
C TYR A 42 -0.03 2.70 13.84
N SER A 43 0.76 1.72 14.24
CA SER A 43 2.12 1.56 13.73
C SER A 43 2.43 0.11 13.41
N GLY A 44 3.36 -0.11 12.50
CA GLY A 44 3.71 -1.46 12.09
C GLY A 44 4.70 -1.49 10.93
N ASP A 45 4.75 -2.65 10.29
CA ASP A 45 5.61 -2.91 9.16
C ASP A 45 4.80 -3.42 7.97
N ILE A 46 5.19 -3.00 6.78
CA ILE A 46 4.68 -3.54 5.52
C ILE A 46 5.79 -4.27 4.76
N LYS A 47 5.44 -5.36 4.14
CA LYS A 47 6.21 -5.99 3.07
C LYS A 47 5.29 -6.27 1.91
N ALA A 48 5.72 -5.94 0.70
CA ALA A 48 4.96 -6.20 -0.51
C ALA A 48 5.88 -6.72 -1.61
N LYS A 49 5.36 -7.61 -2.46
CA LYS A 49 6.07 -8.22 -3.59
C LYS A 49 5.12 -8.45 -4.75
N ARG A 50 5.58 -8.08 -5.95
CA ARG A 50 4.82 -8.38 -7.17
C ARG A 50 4.64 -9.90 -7.38
N PRO A 51 3.54 -10.33 -8.05
CA PRO A 51 2.50 -9.46 -8.58
C PRO A 51 1.54 -8.92 -7.51
N ASN A 52 1.05 -9.74 -6.58
CA ASN A 52 -0.05 -9.43 -5.68
C ASN A 52 0.16 -10.02 -4.28
N MET A 53 1.33 -9.79 -3.69
CA MET A 53 1.61 -10.23 -2.33
C MET A 53 1.87 -9.02 -1.44
N ALA A 54 1.20 -8.98 -0.29
CA ALA A 54 1.48 -8.01 0.76
C ALA A 54 1.25 -8.61 2.15
N MET A 55 2.00 -8.13 3.12
CA MET A 55 1.86 -8.44 4.52
C MET A 55 1.97 -7.14 5.31
N TRP A 56 0.92 -6.82 6.05
CA TRP A 56 0.90 -5.71 6.99
C TRP A 56 0.89 -6.27 8.40
N ASN A 57 1.85 -5.87 9.19
CA ASN A 57 1.96 -6.27 10.59
C ASN A 57 1.77 -5.04 11.48
N TYR A 58 0.58 -4.86 12.03
CA TYR A 58 0.27 -3.84 13.03
C TYR A 58 0.77 -4.28 14.39
N VAL A 59 1.51 -3.41 15.07
CA VAL A 59 2.10 -3.70 16.39
C VAL A 59 1.51 -2.86 17.51
N ALA A 60 0.92 -1.72 17.19
CA ALA A 60 0.27 -0.82 18.16
C ALA A 60 -0.84 0.01 17.49
N PRO A 61 -1.89 0.41 18.25
CA PRO A 61 -2.20 0.03 19.62
C PRO A 61 -2.76 -1.38 19.75
N VAL A 62 -3.23 -1.98 18.62
CA VAL A 62 -3.80 -3.33 18.54
C VAL A 62 -2.95 -4.15 17.59
N LYS A 63 -2.61 -5.36 17.97
CA LYS A 63 -1.88 -6.31 17.12
C LYS A 63 -2.82 -6.89 16.07
N LYS A 64 -2.40 -6.81 14.81
CA LYS A 64 -3.12 -7.36 13.67
C LYS A 64 -2.16 -7.70 12.56
N GLU A 65 -2.35 -8.85 11.95
CA GLU A 65 -1.62 -9.24 10.75
C GLU A 65 -2.57 -9.35 9.57
N ILE A 66 -2.23 -8.73 8.44
CA ILE A 66 -3.02 -8.79 7.22
C ILE A 66 -2.14 -9.36 6.13
N TYR A 67 -2.55 -10.50 5.58
CA TYR A 67 -1.88 -11.16 4.47
C TYR A 67 -2.75 -11.07 3.23
N ILE A 68 -2.15 -10.61 2.15
CA ILE A 68 -2.77 -10.60 0.82
C ILE A 68 -1.88 -11.44 -0.09
N LYS A 69 -2.48 -12.41 -0.74
CA LYS A 69 -1.80 -13.20 -1.76
C LYS A 69 -2.80 -13.52 -2.87
N ASP A 70 -2.53 -12.98 -4.05
CA ASP A 70 -3.42 -13.04 -5.19
C ASP A 70 -4.82 -12.50 -4.84
N GLU A 71 -5.84 -13.34 -4.74
CA GLU A 71 -7.20 -12.97 -4.36
C GLU A 71 -7.54 -13.29 -2.90
N ASP A 72 -6.60 -13.89 -2.16
CA ASP A 72 -6.81 -14.29 -0.78
C ASP A 72 -6.40 -13.17 0.18
N LEU A 73 -7.30 -12.83 1.07
CA LEU A 73 -7.07 -11.95 2.22
C LEU A 73 -7.23 -12.76 3.50
N VAL A 74 -6.21 -12.75 4.34
CA VAL A 74 -6.24 -13.34 5.68
C VAL A 74 -5.92 -12.25 6.68
N ILE A 75 -6.83 -12.04 7.65
CA ILE A 75 -6.60 -11.13 8.77
C ILE A 75 -6.53 -11.96 10.04
N ILE A 76 -5.47 -11.79 10.82
CA ILE A 76 -5.28 -12.43 12.12
C ILE A 76 -5.33 -11.34 13.18
N GLU A 77 -6.20 -11.50 14.16
CA GLU A 77 -6.39 -10.60 15.29
C GLU A 77 -6.09 -11.35 16.60
N PRO A 78 -4.84 -11.36 17.07
CA PRO A 78 -4.41 -12.21 18.18
C PRO A 78 -5.10 -11.87 19.52
N GLU A 79 -5.48 -10.60 19.74
CA GLU A 79 -6.07 -10.16 21.01
C GLU A 79 -7.50 -10.70 21.24
N ILE A 80 -8.18 -11.09 20.15
CA ILE A 80 -9.52 -11.70 20.20
C ILE A 80 -9.51 -13.11 19.63
N GLU A 81 -8.32 -13.68 19.38
CA GLU A 81 -8.13 -15.06 18.89
C GLU A 81 -8.97 -15.35 17.63
N GLN A 82 -9.03 -14.39 16.70
CA GLN A 82 -9.86 -14.48 15.49
C GLN A 82 -9.02 -14.45 14.21
N VAL A 83 -9.47 -15.21 13.22
CA VAL A 83 -8.98 -15.17 11.85
C VAL A 83 -10.12 -14.90 10.90
N ILE A 84 -9.97 -13.93 10.02
CA ILE A 84 -10.92 -13.63 8.96
C ILE A 84 -10.32 -14.08 7.63
N LEU A 85 -11.03 -14.95 6.92
CA LEU A 85 -10.70 -15.37 5.56
C LEU A 85 -11.68 -14.71 4.60
N LYS A 86 -11.16 -14.00 3.60
CA LYS A 86 -11.96 -13.31 2.60
C LYS A 86 -11.36 -13.46 1.21
N LYS A 87 -12.21 -13.63 0.20
CA LYS A 87 -11.82 -13.43 -1.20
C LYS A 87 -11.98 -11.96 -1.53
N VAL A 88 -10.91 -11.38 -2.00
CA VAL A 88 -10.89 -10.00 -2.50
C VAL A 88 -10.61 -10.06 -3.98
N GLY A 89 -11.36 -9.31 -4.78
CA GLY A 89 -11.04 -9.20 -6.21
C GLY A 89 -9.62 -8.70 -6.43
N ASN A 90 -9.12 -8.77 -7.65
CA ASN A 90 -7.74 -8.35 -8.05
C ASN A 90 -7.37 -6.91 -7.69
N THR A 91 -8.24 -6.21 -7.00
CA THR A 91 -8.16 -4.77 -6.73
C THR A 91 -7.40 -4.39 -5.47
N ILE A 92 -7.12 -5.33 -4.52
CA ILE A 92 -6.43 -4.99 -3.26
C ILE A 92 -4.89 -5.01 -3.38
N ALA A 93 -4.36 -5.10 -4.59
CA ALA A 93 -2.92 -5.17 -4.77
C ALA A 93 -2.26 -3.80 -4.63
N PHE A 94 -1.38 -3.65 -3.65
CA PHE A 94 -0.54 -2.47 -3.45
C PHE A 94 0.10 -1.98 -4.76
N PHE A 95 0.64 -2.90 -5.57
CA PHE A 95 1.27 -2.56 -6.84
C PHE A 95 0.29 -2.17 -7.94
N GLU A 96 -0.94 -2.72 -7.96
CA GLU A 96 -1.97 -2.30 -8.92
C GLU A 96 -2.46 -0.88 -8.62
N MET A 97 -2.60 -0.52 -7.35
CA MET A 97 -2.88 0.86 -6.95
C MET A 97 -1.78 1.80 -7.46
N LEU A 98 -0.52 1.46 -7.26
CA LEU A 98 0.61 2.27 -7.70
C LEU A 98 0.70 2.38 -9.23
N LYS A 99 0.46 1.28 -9.95
CA LYS A 99 0.48 1.22 -11.42
C LYS A 99 -0.56 2.14 -12.06
N ASN A 100 -1.74 2.22 -11.44
CA ASN A 100 -2.85 3.02 -11.94
C ASN A 100 -2.79 4.48 -11.48
N ALA A 101 -1.76 4.86 -10.71
CA ALA A 101 -1.59 6.21 -10.21
C ALA A 101 -1.18 7.18 -11.31
N LYS A 102 -1.91 8.29 -11.42
CA LYS A 102 -1.64 9.36 -12.38
C LYS A 102 -0.96 10.52 -11.68
N LYS A 103 0.11 11.01 -12.27
CA LYS A 103 0.80 12.20 -11.79
C LYS A 103 -0.11 13.42 -11.89
N VAL A 104 -0.24 14.17 -10.81
CA VAL A 104 -1.02 15.41 -10.75
C VAL A 104 -0.14 16.61 -10.42
N ASP A 105 1.02 16.40 -9.79
CA ASP A 105 2.01 17.42 -9.47
C ASP A 105 3.40 16.76 -9.38
N ASN A 106 4.45 17.55 -9.12
CA ASN A 106 5.84 17.05 -9.12
C ASN A 106 6.04 15.81 -8.25
N ASP A 107 5.50 15.80 -7.05
CA ASP A 107 5.65 14.73 -6.07
C ASP A 107 4.31 14.13 -5.62
N THR A 108 3.24 14.34 -6.42
CA THR A 108 1.90 13.91 -6.06
C THR A 108 1.27 13.11 -7.19
N TYR A 109 0.71 11.97 -6.81
CA TYR A 109 -0.02 11.08 -7.71
C TYR A 109 -1.41 10.79 -7.13
N LYS A 110 -2.39 10.57 -8.01
CA LYS A 110 -3.73 10.13 -7.63
C LYS A 110 -4.04 8.78 -8.26
N ALA A 111 -4.62 7.90 -7.46
CA ALA A 111 -5.13 6.62 -7.91
C ALA A 111 -6.57 6.45 -7.47
N LYS A 112 -7.33 5.68 -8.24
CA LYS A 112 -8.62 5.17 -7.83
C LYS A 112 -8.45 3.72 -7.41
N TYR A 113 -8.95 3.40 -6.25
CA TYR A 113 -8.90 2.06 -5.70
C TYR A 113 -10.30 1.70 -5.19
N GLU A 114 -11.02 0.84 -5.93
CA GLU A 114 -12.46 0.62 -5.73
C GLU A 114 -13.22 1.95 -5.70
N LYS A 115 -13.81 2.27 -4.55
CA LYS A 115 -14.53 3.54 -4.31
C LYS A 115 -13.63 4.63 -3.74
N LEU A 116 -12.39 4.29 -3.32
CA LEU A 116 -11.48 5.21 -2.67
C LEU A 116 -10.73 6.07 -3.69
N ASN A 117 -10.64 7.36 -3.42
CA ASN A 117 -9.73 8.27 -4.10
C ASN A 117 -8.47 8.39 -3.24
N ILE A 118 -7.36 7.85 -3.75
CA ILE A 118 -6.09 7.77 -3.04
C ILE A 118 -5.15 8.84 -3.58
N THR A 119 -4.48 9.55 -2.69
CA THR A 119 -3.37 10.44 -3.03
C THR A 119 -2.08 9.86 -2.49
N ILE A 120 -1.07 9.75 -3.36
CA ILE A 120 0.26 9.25 -3.05
C ILE A 120 1.22 10.42 -3.13
N HIS A 121 1.97 10.67 -2.07
CA HIS A 121 2.99 11.68 -2.01
C HIS A 121 4.37 11.03 -2.06
N LEU A 122 5.24 11.58 -2.90
CA LEU A 122 6.63 11.16 -2.98
C LEU A 122 7.51 12.16 -2.23
N LYS A 123 8.64 11.67 -1.75
CA LYS A 123 9.77 12.46 -1.26
C LYS A 123 11.04 11.79 -1.73
N ASN A 124 11.90 12.53 -2.43
CA ASN A 124 13.12 12.00 -3.03
C ASN A 124 12.85 10.75 -3.92
N ASN A 125 11.80 10.81 -4.74
CA ASN A 125 11.31 9.73 -5.61
C ASN A 125 10.90 8.44 -4.89
N LYS A 126 10.69 8.46 -3.57
CA LYS A 126 10.16 7.33 -2.79
C LYS A 126 8.77 7.66 -2.28
N ILE A 127 7.97 6.62 -2.04
CA ILE A 127 6.62 6.78 -1.49
C ILE A 127 6.73 7.29 -0.05
N ASP A 128 6.45 8.58 0.17
CA ASP A 128 6.48 9.18 1.50
C ASP A 128 5.21 8.85 2.27
N SER A 129 4.06 9.12 1.67
CA SER A 129 2.78 8.85 2.32
C SER A 129 1.65 8.57 1.33
N ILE A 130 0.62 7.93 1.86
CA ILE A 130 -0.66 7.66 1.17
C ILE A 130 -1.76 8.26 2.01
N THR A 131 -2.70 9.00 1.38
CA THR A 131 -3.86 9.59 2.04
C THR A 131 -5.14 9.26 1.29
N TYR A 132 -6.23 9.04 2.03
CA TYR A 132 -7.57 8.80 1.48
C TYR A 132 -8.65 9.06 2.54
N LEU A 133 -9.91 9.15 2.11
CA LEU A 133 -11.08 9.03 2.98
C LEU A 133 -11.52 7.57 2.96
N ASP A 134 -11.74 6.98 4.12
CA ASP A 134 -12.31 5.63 4.21
C ASP A 134 -13.85 5.64 4.01
N GLU A 135 -14.49 4.48 4.10
CA GLU A 135 -15.95 4.35 3.90
C GLU A 135 -16.78 5.06 4.99
N LEU A 136 -16.19 5.40 6.13
CA LEU A 136 -16.78 6.15 7.23
C LEU A 136 -16.40 7.65 7.18
N GLU A 137 -15.82 8.11 6.05
CA GLU A 137 -15.35 9.47 5.83
C GLU A 137 -14.22 9.93 6.77
N ASN A 138 -13.55 8.98 7.44
CA ASN A 138 -12.36 9.30 8.21
C ASN A 138 -11.20 9.66 7.28
N HIS A 139 -10.41 10.67 7.67
CA HIS A 139 -9.16 11.00 7.01
C HIS A 139 -8.08 10.01 7.44
N VAL A 140 -7.63 9.20 6.49
CA VAL A 140 -6.55 8.23 6.72
C VAL A 140 -5.28 8.73 6.07
N LYS A 141 -4.19 8.74 6.83
CA LYS A 141 -2.83 8.98 6.33
C LYS A 141 -1.92 7.84 6.78
N ILE A 142 -1.23 7.21 5.82
CA ILE A 142 -0.18 6.22 6.07
C ILE A 142 1.15 6.86 5.69
N GLN A 143 2.01 7.08 6.67
CA GLN A 143 3.35 7.62 6.50
C GLN A 143 4.37 6.48 6.53
N PHE A 144 5.27 6.42 5.57
CA PHE A 144 6.31 5.39 5.48
C PHE A 144 7.68 5.93 5.90
N THR A 145 8.44 5.08 6.58
CA THR A 145 9.84 5.34 6.96
C THR A 145 10.68 4.08 6.78
N ASN A 146 12.01 4.21 6.75
CA ASN A 146 12.97 3.10 6.60
C ASN A 146 12.65 2.19 5.40
N GLN A 147 12.34 2.80 4.27
CA GLN A 147 11.91 2.09 3.07
C GLN A 147 13.09 1.36 2.43
N LEU A 148 12.84 0.11 2.07
CA LEU A 148 13.72 -0.71 1.25
C LEU A 148 12.96 -1.14 0.00
N GLU A 149 13.52 -0.86 -1.17
CA GLU A 149 12.94 -1.15 -2.47
C GLU A 149 13.79 -2.20 -3.18
N ASN A 150 13.13 -3.08 -3.93
CA ASN A 150 13.77 -4.11 -4.77
C ASN A 150 14.75 -5.02 -4.02
N GLN A 151 14.54 -5.21 -2.72
CA GLN A 151 15.28 -6.19 -1.93
C GLN A 151 14.61 -7.57 -2.02
N LYS A 152 15.42 -8.63 -1.89
CA LYS A 152 14.90 -10.00 -1.89
C LYS A 152 14.00 -10.22 -0.67
N ILE A 153 12.74 -10.60 -0.90
CA ILE A 153 11.79 -11.02 0.14
C ILE A 153 11.41 -12.48 -0.14
N ASP A 154 11.55 -13.34 0.87
CA ASP A 154 11.14 -14.76 0.79
C ASP A 154 9.60 -14.83 0.75
N ASP A 155 9.04 -15.65 -0.15
CA ASP A 155 7.59 -15.83 -0.30
C ASP A 155 6.92 -16.40 0.95
N LYS A 156 7.67 -17.07 1.83
CA LYS A 156 7.17 -17.56 3.12
C LYS A 156 6.67 -16.43 4.03
N VAL A 157 7.16 -15.20 3.86
CA VAL A 157 6.72 -14.01 4.60
C VAL A 157 5.24 -13.71 4.33
N PHE A 158 4.75 -14.07 3.14
CA PHE A 158 3.36 -13.81 2.72
C PHE A 158 2.41 -14.97 3.00
N LYS A 159 2.88 -15.98 3.74
CA LYS A 159 2.07 -17.12 4.13
C LYS A 159 1.61 -16.97 5.57
N ALA A 160 0.32 -16.73 5.77
CA ALA A 160 -0.30 -16.66 7.09
C ALA A 160 -0.09 -17.96 7.87
N LYS A 161 0.26 -17.85 9.14
CA LYS A 161 0.32 -18.97 10.08
C LYS A 161 -0.88 -18.89 11.01
N ILE A 162 -1.94 -19.58 10.66
CA ILE A 162 -3.19 -19.58 11.41
C ILE A 162 -3.02 -20.47 12.64
N PRO A 163 -3.18 -19.95 13.88
CA PRO A 163 -3.19 -20.78 15.09
C PRO A 163 -4.41 -21.73 15.06
N ALA A 164 -4.22 -22.95 15.56
CA ALA A 164 -5.26 -23.97 15.49
C ALA A 164 -6.43 -23.75 16.46
N ASP A 165 -6.23 -22.89 17.44
CA ASP A 165 -7.17 -22.54 18.52
C ASP A 165 -7.94 -21.25 18.26
N TYR A 166 -7.68 -20.55 17.13
CA TYR A 166 -8.39 -19.33 16.78
C TYR A 166 -9.70 -19.60 16.06
N ASP A 167 -10.69 -18.77 16.33
CA ASP A 167 -11.96 -18.78 15.59
C ASP A 167 -11.76 -18.30 14.16
N VAL A 168 -12.22 -19.09 13.18
CA VAL A 168 -12.11 -18.78 11.77
C VAL A 168 -13.44 -18.33 11.19
N VAL A 169 -13.50 -17.08 10.73
CA VAL A 169 -14.67 -16.48 10.06
C VAL A 169 -14.38 -16.36 8.56
N THR A 170 -15.28 -16.86 7.73
CA THR A 170 -15.20 -16.74 6.26
C THR A 170 -16.24 -15.72 5.78
N GLN A 171 -15.82 -14.75 4.93
CA GLN A 171 -16.66 -13.70 4.38
C GLN A 171 -16.64 -13.68 2.84
#